data_4d89622ac89819b925c5fbd1def99bfc
#
_entry.id   4d89622ac89819b925c5fbd1def99bfc
#
_cell.length_a   1.000
_cell.length_b   1.000
_cell.length_c   1.000
_cell.angle_alpha   90.00
_cell.angle_beta   90.00
_cell.angle_gamma   90.00
#
_symmetry.space_group_name_H-M   'P 1'
#
loop_
_entity.id
_entity.type
_entity.pdbx_description
1 polymer ?
#
loop_
_entity_poly.entity_id
_entity_poly.type
_entity_poly.pdbx_seq_one_letter_code
_entity_poly.pdbx_strand_id
1 'polypeptide(L)'
;MKKLLLAILAVATAMSAHALTGDVNGDGEVGISDVNAIIDIILSGGDAGSLAADVNGDGEVGISDVNAVIDIILGGDVEEPITPKEILLDDSELTEPSESIPQDEDALDYGDYVENTIWATTVNIAFDGETATVTGNPGSVIANVNGAHVTITNAAKRVKFIVTGSTPNGSLKFYSERKFQLQLNGVDITNPNGAAINNQCGKSLYLVANEGTVNTLRDGEEYVMSGEEDQKGTIFSEGQILVSGKGLINVYSVGRNCMASDDYIFVRPGSKLYLNSTSGHGIKAKDYIHIKGGVINMEIAADGAKGINCDSLVYITGGRTTIINSGTSKAEVDTLGNPVSTGAAGVKADYNFTMTGGKLNIKCTGNDAKGINVAQPLLFTGGELNVVVTGQQTTVAPKGIKCDTDCTIRGGAFYSCAPNGRALDVEGTLSIAEGHTSLTNTDDRLFEVIY
;
A
#
# COMPACT_ATOMS: atom_id res chain seq x y z
N MET A 1 53.31 -49.51 29.04
CA MET A 1 53.12 -48.50 30.04
C MET A 1 52.81 -47.14 29.34
N LYS A 2 51.59 -46.79 29.17
CA LYS A 2 51.18 -45.44 28.73
C LYS A 2 50.00 -45.05 29.60
N LYS A 3 50.22 -44.05 30.43
CA LYS A 3 49.17 -43.45 31.29
C LYS A 3 48.21 -42.65 30.47
N LEU A 4 46.96 -43.02 30.49
CA LEU A 4 45.85 -42.26 29.87
C LEU A 4 45.43 -41.20 30.90
N LEU A 5 45.65 -39.93 30.52
CA LEU A 5 45.20 -38.76 31.28
C LEU A 5 43.77 -38.43 30.89
N LEU A 6 42.82 -38.66 31.77
CA LEU A 6 41.41 -38.31 31.59
C LEU A 6 41.23 -36.84 31.96
N ALA A 7 41.07 -35.97 30.99
CA ALA A 7 40.68 -34.59 31.22
C ALA A 7 39.14 -34.49 31.31
N ILE A 8 38.64 -34.25 32.50
CA ILE A 8 37.23 -33.93 32.73
C ILE A 8 37.04 -32.46 32.35
N LEU A 9 36.39 -32.23 31.21
CA LEU A 9 35.95 -30.92 30.81
C LEU A 9 34.64 -30.62 31.56
N ALA A 10 34.70 -29.81 32.59
CA ALA A 10 33.52 -29.25 33.24
C ALA A 10 32.90 -28.21 32.29
N VAL A 11 31.81 -28.57 31.63
CA VAL A 11 30.94 -27.61 30.91
C VAL A 11 30.16 -26.85 31.98
N ALA A 12 30.62 -25.66 32.32
CA ALA A 12 29.81 -24.69 33.04
C ALA A 12 28.69 -24.22 32.11
N THR A 13 27.51 -24.78 32.27
CA THR A 13 26.29 -24.19 31.73
C THR A 13 26.07 -22.88 32.47
N ALA A 14 26.42 -21.76 31.83
CA ALA A 14 25.93 -20.46 32.26
C ALA A 14 24.40 -20.49 32.07
N MET A 15 23.66 -20.72 33.12
CA MET A 15 22.25 -20.36 33.16
C MET A 15 22.22 -18.84 33.06
N SER A 16 21.82 -18.33 31.92
CA SER A 16 21.39 -16.95 31.80
C SER A 16 20.23 -16.79 32.78
N ALA A 17 20.46 -16.14 33.90
CA ALA A 17 19.36 -15.65 34.70
C ALA A 17 18.60 -14.66 33.80
N HIS A 18 17.43 -15.03 33.32
CA HIS A 18 16.49 -14.07 32.79
C HIS A 18 16.20 -13.13 33.96
N ALA A 19 16.55 -11.86 33.81
CA ALA A 19 16.13 -10.85 34.77
C ALA A 19 14.60 -10.88 34.80
N LEU A 20 14.03 -11.04 35.97
CA LEU A 20 12.58 -11.05 36.14
C LEU A 20 12.05 -9.64 35.85
N THR A 21 11.15 -9.49 34.89
CA THR A 21 10.60 -8.18 34.57
C THR A 21 9.90 -7.59 35.79
N GLY A 22 10.28 -6.38 36.19
CA GLY A 22 9.80 -5.73 37.40
C GLY A 22 10.67 -5.95 38.66
N ASP A 23 11.68 -6.82 38.62
CA ASP A 23 12.71 -6.96 39.67
C ASP A 23 13.76 -5.86 39.45
N VAL A 24 13.46 -4.68 39.94
CA VAL A 24 14.29 -3.47 39.74
C VAL A 24 15.46 -3.42 40.68
N ASN A 25 15.29 -3.96 41.90
CA ASN A 25 16.31 -3.99 42.91
C ASN A 25 17.26 -5.22 42.80
N GLY A 26 16.92 -6.22 41.97
CA GLY A 26 17.73 -7.40 41.68
C GLY A 26 17.71 -8.44 42.80
N ASP A 27 16.68 -8.48 43.66
CA ASP A 27 16.59 -9.42 44.80
C ASP A 27 15.96 -10.77 44.38
N GLY A 28 15.45 -10.89 43.14
CA GLY A 28 14.88 -12.12 42.59
C GLY A 28 13.38 -12.27 42.83
N GLU A 29 12.73 -11.28 43.40
CA GLU A 29 11.28 -11.24 43.62
C GLU A 29 10.75 -9.88 43.09
N VAL A 30 9.52 -9.84 42.58
CA VAL A 30 8.85 -8.57 42.20
C VAL A 30 7.89 -8.19 43.31
N GLY A 31 8.21 -7.10 44.03
CA GLY A 31 7.47 -6.68 45.20
C GLY A 31 7.46 -5.17 45.44
N ILE A 32 6.93 -4.78 46.61
CA ILE A 32 6.85 -3.37 47.00
C ILE A 32 8.26 -2.72 47.13
N SER A 33 9.33 -3.51 47.27
CA SER A 33 10.71 -3.06 47.26
C SER A 33 11.12 -2.47 45.92
N ASP A 34 10.61 -3.02 44.80
CA ASP A 34 10.89 -2.57 43.45
C ASP A 34 10.12 -1.29 43.12
N VAL A 35 8.89 -1.20 43.61
CA VAL A 35 8.11 0.07 43.52
C VAL A 35 8.90 1.19 44.21
N ASN A 36 9.45 0.95 45.40
CA ASN A 36 10.25 1.95 46.09
C ASN A 36 11.56 2.27 45.36
N ALA A 37 12.21 1.27 44.75
CA ALA A 37 13.41 1.49 43.97
C ALA A 37 13.17 2.41 42.74
N ILE A 38 12.05 2.25 42.00
CA ILE A 38 11.67 3.16 40.91
C ILE A 38 11.38 4.57 41.47
N ILE A 39 10.64 4.68 42.57
CA ILE A 39 10.33 5.98 43.20
C ILE A 39 11.63 6.70 43.58
N ASP A 40 12.60 5.99 44.18
CA ASP A 40 13.90 6.56 44.55
C ASP A 40 14.70 7.04 43.33
N ILE A 41 14.64 6.33 42.20
CA ILE A 41 15.24 6.75 40.93
C ILE A 41 14.55 8.03 40.40
N ILE A 42 13.23 8.09 40.40
CA ILE A 42 12.48 9.27 39.99
C ILE A 42 12.83 10.49 40.85
N LEU A 43 12.86 10.32 42.18
CA LEU A 43 13.14 11.39 43.14
C LEU A 43 14.60 11.87 43.11
N SER A 44 15.53 11.01 42.72
CA SER A 44 16.95 11.38 42.57
C SER A 44 17.31 12.09 41.28
N GLY A 45 16.32 12.35 40.43
CA GLY A 45 16.48 13.07 39.15
C GLY A 45 16.68 12.15 37.93
N GLY A 46 16.36 10.87 38.09
CA GLY A 46 16.26 9.88 37.04
C GLY A 46 17.52 9.75 36.16
N ASP A 47 18.35 8.74 36.41
CA ASP A 47 19.32 8.37 35.39
C ASP A 47 18.63 7.41 34.42
N ALA A 48 18.37 7.89 33.21
CA ALA A 48 17.73 7.15 32.09
C ALA A 48 18.56 5.90 31.64
N GLY A 49 19.59 5.54 32.40
CA GLY A 49 20.46 4.40 32.14
C GLY A 49 20.08 3.08 32.84
N SER A 50 19.04 3.06 33.67
CA SER A 50 18.59 1.82 34.33
C SER A 50 17.51 1.13 33.50
N LEU A 51 17.91 0.34 32.50
CA LEU A 51 17.00 -0.52 31.71
C LEU A 51 16.08 -1.39 32.58
N ALA A 52 16.49 -1.70 33.82
CA ALA A 52 15.67 -2.50 34.73
C ALA A 52 14.52 -1.72 35.37
N ALA A 53 14.59 -0.38 35.39
CA ALA A 53 13.58 0.48 35.97
C ALA A 53 12.53 1.00 34.96
N ASP A 54 12.83 0.93 33.67
CA ASP A 54 11.87 1.14 32.56
C ASP A 54 11.10 -0.18 32.35
N VAL A 55 10.14 -0.41 33.22
CA VAL A 55 9.41 -1.69 33.30
C VAL A 55 8.37 -1.80 32.21
N ASN A 56 7.82 -0.68 31.75
CA ASN A 56 6.81 -0.64 30.67
C ASN A 56 7.44 -0.52 29.27
N GLY A 57 8.77 -0.28 29.17
CA GLY A 57 9.50 -0.20 27.90
C GLY A 57 9.25 1.06 27.09
N ASP A 58 8.76 2.16 27.69
CA ASP A 58 8.47 3.41 26.98
C ASP A 58 9.70 4.31 26.78
N GLY A 59 10.85 3.94 27.36
CA GLY A 59 12.14 4.63 27.25
C GLY A 59 12.36 5.73 28.30
N GLU A 60 11.43 5.94 29.22
CA GLU A 60 11.52 6.87 30.33
C GLU A 60 11.27 6.12 31.66
N VAL A 61 11.97 6.49 32.73
CA VAL A 61 11.68 5.95 34.06
C VAL A 61 10.75 6.94 34.78
N GLY A 62 9.48 6.56 34.94
CA GLY A 62 8.43 7.42 35.45
C GLY A 62 7.37 6.72 36.32
N ILE A 63 6.30 7.44 36.60
CA ILE A 63 5.18 6.91 37.39
C ILE A 63 4.45 5.76 36.65
N SER A 64 4.59 5.68 35.34
CA SER A 64 4.10 4.59 34.51
C SER A 64 4.74 3.24 34.87
N ASP A 65 6.04 3.26 35.19
CA ASP A 65 6.79 2.07 35.60
C ASP A 65 6.42 1.62 37.01
N VAL A 66 6.18 2.56 37.90
CA VAL A 66 5.62 2.28 39.22
C VAL A 66 4.30 1.54 39.11
N ASN A 67 3.41 1.99 38.23
CA ASN A 67 2.12 1.33 37.98
C ASN A 67 2.35 -0.07 37.36
N ALA A 68 3.29 -0.22 36.43
CA ALA A 68 3.61 -1.50 35.82
C ALA A 68 4.06 -2.54 36.86
N VAL A 69 4.95 -2.15 37.81
CA VAL A 69 5.33 -3.06 38.88
C VAL A 69 4.15 -3.38 39.81
N ILE A 70 3.31 -2.42 40.13
CA ILE A 70 2.11 -2.65 40.95
C ILE A 70 1.17 -3.64 40.24
N ASP A 71 1.00 -3.55 38.93
CA ASP A 71 0.16 -4.45 38.15
C ASP A 71 0.75 -5.88 38.19
N ILE A 72 2.07 -6.05 38.08
CA ILE A 72 2.72 -7.36 38.25
C ILE A 72 2.46 -7.94 39.64
N ILE A 73 2.64 -7.15 40.71
CA ILE A 73 2.42 -7.57 42.11
C ILE A 73 0.97 -8.00 42.34
N LEU A 74 0.02 -7.35 41.67
CA LEU A 74 -1.39 -7.68 41.74
C LEU A 74 -1.80 -8.87 40.86
N GLY A 75 -0.83 -9.49 40.17
CA GLY A 75 -1.04 -10.64 39.26
C GLY A 75 -1.46 -10.25 37.86
N GLY A 76 -1.23 -8.99 37.48
CA GLY A 76 -1.29 -8.55 36.09
C GLY A 76 -0.03 -9.01 35.33
N ASP A 77 -0.22 -9.59 34.16
CA ASP A 77 0.89 -9.86 33.25
C ASP A 77 1.42 -8.50 32.72
N VAL A 78 2.74 -8.24 32.85
CA VAL A 78 3.35 -7.13 32.09
C VAL A 78 3.33 -7.53 30.64
N GLU A 79 2.55 -6.85 29.84
CA GLU A 79 2.55 -7.08 28.40
C GLU A 79 3.92 -6.69 27.83
N GLU A 80 4.61 -7.67 27.26
CA GLU A 80 5.81 -7.41 26.45
C GLU A 80 5.46 -6.38 25.38
N PRO A 81 6.28 -5.34 25.17
CA PRO A 81 6.01 -4.33 24.17
C PRO A 81 5.90 -4.99 22.80
N ILE A 82 4.77 -4.78 22.12
CA ILE A 82 4.56 -5.32 20.79
C ILE A 82 5.53 -4.66 19.82
N THR A 83 6.47 -5.44 19.29
CA THR A 83 7.37 -4.99 18.22
C THR A 83 6.76 -5.35 16.85
N PRO A 84 6.22 -4.37 16.10
CA PRO A 84 5.64 -4.64 14.79
C PRO A 84 6.67 -5.15 13.80
N LYS A 85 6.24 -5.99 12.84
CA LYS A 85 7.09 -6.36 11.69
C LYS A 85 7.53 -5.09 10.95
N GLU A 86 8.82 -5.04 10.56
CA GLU A 86 9.31 -3.96 9.72
C GLU A 86 8.78 -4.13 8.29
N ILE A 87 8.26 -3.05 7.72
CA ILE A 87 7.78 -2.99 6.32
C ILE A 87 8.53 -1.86 5.63
N LEU A 88 9.27 -2.23 4.58
CA LEU A 88 10.02 -1.32 3.71
C LEU A 88 9.57 -1.54 2.26
N LEU A 89 9.76 -0.53 1.42
CA LEU A 89 9.60 -0.69 -0.03
C LEU A 89 10.56 -1.78 -0.53
N ASP A 90 10.08 -2.56 -1.48
CA ASP A 90 10.83 -3.67 -2.03
C ASP A 90 10.73 -3.65 -3.57
N ASP A 91 11.83 -3.32 -4.22
CA ASP A 91 11.99 -3.28 -5.69
C ASP A 91 12.74 -4.49 -6.24
N SER A 92 13.06 -5.46 -5.37
CA SER A 92 13.74 -6.69 -5.80
C SER A 92 12.94 -7.44 -6.87
N GLU A 93 13.63 -8.13 -7.75
CA GLU A 93 12.99 -8.92 -8.79
C GLU A 93 12.05 -9.96 -8.19
N LEU A 94 10.84 -10.04 -8.75
CA LEU A 94 9.82 -10.99 -8.37
C LEU A 94 9.70 -12.06 -9.46
N THR A 95 9.90 -13.32 -9.11
CA THR A 95 9.61 -14.43 -10.00
C THR A 95 8.13 -14.77 -9.89
N GLU A 96 7.39 -14.51 -10.95
CA GLU A 96 5.96 -14.81 -11.02
C GLU A 96 5.72 -16.04 -11.92
N PRO A 97 4.66 -16.80 -11.67
CA PRO A 97 4.21 -17.84 -12.60
C PRO A 97 3.90 -17.27 -13.97
N SER A 98 4.10 -18.05 -15.01
CA SER A 98 3.69 -17.66 -16.37
C SER A 98 2.19 -17.38 -16.39
N GLU A 99 1.82 -16.20 -16.88
CA GLU A 99 0.43 -15.83 -17.00
C GLU A 99 -0.27 -16.61 -18.12
N SER A 100 -1.44 -17.16 -17.83
CA SER A 100 -2.30 -17.76 -18.85
C SER A 100 -3.18 -16.66 -19.45
N ILE A 101 -2.98 -16.37 -20.73
CA ILE A 101 -3.77 -15.41 -21.49
C ILE A 101 -5.00 -16.15 -22.05
N PRO A 102 -6.23 -15.69 -21.76
CA PRO A 102 -7.43 -16.28 -22.34
C PRO A 102 -7.39 -16.31 -23.85
N GLN A 103 -7.69 -17.43 -24.46
CA GLN A 103 -7.74 -17.58 -25.91
C GLN A 103 -9.18 -17.59 -26.44
N ASP A 104 -10.13 -17.81 -25.57
CA ASP A 104 -11.54 -17.80 -25.88
C ASP A 104 -12.07 -16.36 -25.89
N GLU A 105 -12.60 -15.89 -27.02
CA GLU A 105 -13.15 -14.54 -27.19
C GLU A 105 -14.37 -14.27 -26.30
N ASP A 106 -15.04 -15.34 -25.86
CA ASP A 106 -16.20 -15.27 -24.97
C ASP A 106 -15.78 -15.24 -23.47
N ALA A 107 -14.51 -15.39 -23.13
CA ALA A 107 -14.04 -15.26 -21.76
C ALA A 107 -14.21 -13.81 -21.27
N LEU A 108 -14.72 -13.64 -20.05
CA LEU A 108 -15.04 -12.32 -19.47
C LEU A 108 -13.87 -11.37 -19.44
N ASP A 109 -12.66 -11.89 -19.24
CA ASP A 109 -11.41 -11.14 -19.15
C ASP A 109 -10.59 -11.14 -20.47
N TYR A 110 -11.12 -11.71 -21.57
CA TYR A 110 -10.43 -11.74 -22.86
C TYR A 110 -9.97 -10.34 -23.31
N GLY A 111 -10.84 -9.37 -23.08
CA GLY A 111 -10.62 -7.98 -23.45
C GLY A 111 -9.56 -7.25 -22.62
N ASP A 112 -9.12 -7.82 -21.49
CA ASP A 112 -8.15 -7.19 -20.59
C ASP A 112 -6.68 -7.42 -21.02
N TYR A 113 -6.49 -8.26 -22.01
CA TYR A 113 -5.16 -8.64 -22.48
C TYR A 113 -4.79 -7.94 -23.78
N VAL A 114 -3.72 -7.17 -23.73
CA VAL A 114 -3.21 -6.40 -24.89
C VAL A 114 -2.84 -7.31 -26.07
N GLU A 115 -2.42 -8.54 -25.78
CA GLU A 115 -2.05 -9.57 -26.72
C GLU A 115 -3.24 -10.07 -27.56
N ASN A 116 -4.46 -9.99 -27.02
CA ASN A 116 -5.70 -10.39 -27.68
C ASN A 116 -6.18 -9.35 -28.71
N THR A 117 -5.34 -8.38 -29.02
CA THR A 117 -5.61 -7.37 -30.08
C THR A 117 -4.41 -7.25 -31.00
N ILE A 118 -4.62 -7.46 -32.30
CA ILE A 118 -3.62 -7.16 -33.33
C ILE A 118 -3.60 -5.64 -33.54
N TRP A 119 -2.54 -4.98 -33.15
CA TRP A 119 -2.34 -3.54 -33.29
C TRP A 119 -1.81 -3.22 -34.69
N ALA A 120 -2.72 -2.86 -35.62
CA ALA A 120 -2.41 -2.70 -37.03
C ALA A 120 -1.75 -1.36 -37.39
N THR A 121 -1.96 -0.33 -36.57
CA THR A 121 -1.44 1.02 -36.79
C THR A 121 -0.53 1.41 -35.63
N THR A 122 0.66 1.93 -35.98
CA THR A 122 1.56 2.51 -34.99
C THR A 122 1.72 4.00 -35.24
N VAL A 123 1.46 4.78 -34.19
CA VAL A 123 1.68 6.23 -34.15
C VAL A 123 2.79 6.50 -33.15
N ASN A 124 3.82 7.25 -33.55
CA ASN A 124 4.92 7.59 -32.68
C ASN A 124 4.75 9.03 -32.16
N ILE A 125 4.94 9.22 -30.86
CA ILE A 125 4.93 10.51 -30.18
C ILE A 125 6.31 10.66 -29.52
N ALA A 126 7.07 11.65 -29.93
CA ALA A 126 8.39 11.91 -29.40
C ALA A 126 8.45 13.30 -28.76
N PHE A 127 8.76 13.35 -27.47
CA PHE A 127 9.00 14.61 -26.75
C PHE A 127 10.46 15.01 -26.88
N ASP A 128 10.71 16.31 -27.07
CA ASP A 128 12.04 16.91 -27.08
C ASP A 128 12.00 18.29 -26.40
N GLY A 129 12.15 18.28 -25.09
CA GLY A 129 12.06 19.49 -24.26
C GLY A 129 10.68 20.15 -24.37
N GLU A 130 10.62 21.36 -24.92
CA GLU A 130 9.39 22.16 -25.03
C GLU A 130 8.52 21.80 -26.25
N THR A 131 8.88 20.76 -27.00
CA THR A 131 8.19 20.37 -28.23
C THR A 131 7.85 18.88 -28.25
N ALA A 132 6.92 18.52 -29.11
CA ALA A 132 6.62 17.14 -29.42
C ALA A 132 6.41 16.95 -30.93
N THR A 133 6.72 15.75 -31.40
CA THR A 133 6.50 15.35 -32.80
C THR A 133 5.61 14.10 -32.84
N VAL A 134 4.58 14.13 -33.70
CA VAL A 134 3.70 12.99 -33.93
C VAL A 134 3.87 12.52 -35.37
N THR A 135 4.15 11.23 -35.55
CA THR A 135 4.40 10.63 -36.87
C THR A 135 3.68 9.29 -37.03
N GLY A 136 3.41 8.89 -38.26
CA GLY A 136 2.74 7.62 -38.59
C GLY A 136 1.23 7.63 -38.37
N ASN A 137 0.63 8.75 -38.03
CA ASN A 137 -0.80 8.84 -37.82
C ASN A 137 -1.56 8.84 -39.18
N PRO A 138 -2.54 7.91 -39.35
CA PRO A 138 -3.42 7.93 -40.52
C PRO A 138 -4.44 9.08 -40.39
N GLY A 139 -5.14 9.41 -41.47
CA GLY A 139 -6.12 10.51 -41.48
C GLY A 139 -7.28 10.40 -40.47
N SER A 140 -7.51 9.19 -39.92
CA SER A 140 -8.47 8.93 -38.83
C SER A 140 -7.89 9.14 -37.43
N VAL A 141 -6.60 9.50 -37.31
CA VAL A 141 -5.94 9.91 -36.09
C VAL A 141 -5.41 11.32 -36.26
N ILE A 142 -6.09 12.26 -35.64
CA ILE A 142 -5.74 13.69 -35.71
C ILE A 142 -4.89 14.00 -34.47
N ALA A 143 -3.70 14.57 -34.70
CA ALA A 143 -2.83 15.07 -33.64
C ALA A 143 -2.82 16.61 -33.66
N ASN A 144 -3.14 17.21 -32.53
CA ASN A 144 -2.96 18.64 -32.28
C ASN A 144 -1.79 18.78 -31.29
N VAL A 145 -0.73 19.43 -31.72
CA VAL A 145 0.50 19.63 -30.95
C VAL A 145 0.67 21.11 -30.67
N ASN A 146 0.71 21.46 -29.39
CA ASN A 146 0.97 22.81 -28.92
C ASN A 146 2.16 22.78 -27.94
N GLY A 147 3.35 23.14 -28.42
CA GLY A 147 4.59 22.88 -27.69
C GLY A 147 4.76 21.38 -27.45
N ALA A 148 4.89 20.97 -26.19
CA ALA A 148 4.91 19.57 -25.81
C ALA A 148 3.55 19.03 -25.30
N HIS A 149 2.47 19.80 -25.44
CA HIS A 149 1.11 19.30 -25.15
C HIS A 149 0.51 18.67 -26.41
N VAL A 150 0.27 17.36 -26.35
CA VAL A 150 -0.24 16.57 -27.48
C VAL A 150 -1.66 16.13 -27.18
N THR A 151 -2.59 16.54 -28.04
CA THR A 151 -3.98 16.08 -28.02
C THR A 151 -4.24 15.19 -29.23
N ILE A 152 -4.68 13.96 -28.99
CA ILE A 152 -5.00 12.97 -30.00
C ILE A 152 -6.51 12.79 -30.08
N THR A 153 -7.10 12.97 -31.27
CA THR A 153 -8.47 12.52 -31.57
C THR A 153 -8.39 11.28 -32.44
N ASN A 154 -8.85 10.14 -31.91
CA ASN A 154 -8.71 8.84 -32.55
C ASN A 154 -10.06 8.18 -32.86
N ALA A 155 -10.39 8.05 -34.13
CA ALA A 155 -11.51 7.25 -34.63
C ALA A 155 -11.08 5.88 -35.18
N ALA A 156 -9.76 5.63 -35.32
CA ALA A 156 -9.25 4.39 -35.88
C ALA A 156 -9.30 3.25 -34.85
N LYS A 157 -9.48 2.04 -35.36
CA LYS A 157 -9.36 0.80 -34.57
C LYS A 157 -7.92 0.31 -34.54
N ARG A 158 -7.54 -0.40 -33.48
CA ARG A 158 -6.26 -1.14 -33.37
C ARG A 158 -5.03 -0.25 -33.49
N VAL A 159 -5.08 0.93 -32.87
CA VAL A 159 -3.96 1.88 -32.83
C VAL A 159 -3.11 1.64 -31.58
N LYS A 160 -1.81 1.59 -31.82
CA LYS A 160 -0.79 1.64 -30.79
C LYS A 160 -0.06 2.97 -30.89
N PHE A 161 0.02 3.70 -29.79
CA PHE A 161 0.83 4.90 -29.63
C PHE A 161 2.12 4.52 -28.90
N ILE A 162 3.28 4.81 -29.49
CA ILE A 162 4.59 4.63 -28.84
C ILE A 162 5.08 6.01 -28.44
N VAL A 163 5.38 6.15 -27.14
CA VAL A 163 5.79 7.42 -26.55
C VAL A 163 7.23 7.36 -26.07
N THR A 164 8.03 8.36 -26.45
CA THR A 164 9.45 8.46 -26.12
C THR A 164 9.84 9.89 -25.78
N GLY A 165 11.03 10.05 -25.19
CA GLY A 165 11.64 11.36 -24.95
C GLY A 165 11.20 12.02 -23.67
N SER A 166 11.52 13.28 -23.50
CA SER A 166 11.28 14.00 -22.23
C SER A 166 10.77 15.42 -22.43
N THR A 167 9.93 15.87 -21.50
CA THR A 167 9.42 17.24 -21.46
C THR A 167 9.21 17.71 -20.03
N PRO A 168 9.68 18.92 -19.64
CA PRO A 168 9.37 19.52 -18.36
C PRO A 168 8.01 20.22 -18.33
N ASN A 169 7.34 20.40 -19.49
CA ASN A 169 6.05 21.09 -19.62
C ASN A 169 5.29 20.54 -20.81
N GLY A 170 4.66 19.38 -20.61
CA GLY A 170 3.91 18.70 -21.66
C GLY A 170 2.90 17.71 -21.14
N SER A 171 2.07 17.19 -22.01
CA SER A 171 1.00 16.23 -21.67
C SER A 171 0.56 15.42 -22.86
N LEU A 172 -0.09 14.31 -22.57
CA LEU A 172 -0.84 13.48 -23.52
C LEU A 172 -2.32 13.50 -23.17
N LYS A 173 -3.14 14.01 -24.07
CA LYS A 173 -4.60 13.95 -23.98
C LYS A 173 -5.17 13.12 -25.13
N PHE A 174 -6.10 12.24 -24.81
CA PHE A 174 -6.77 11.38 -25.78
C PHE A 174 -8.28 11.56 -25.77
N TYR A 175 -8.86 11.84 -26.93
CA TYR A 175 -10.26 11.63 -27.24
C TYR A 175 -10.34 10.46 -28.21
N SER A 176 -10.85 9.32 -27.78
CA SER A 176 -10.89 8.13 -28.60
C SER A 176 -12.25 7.46 -28.56
N GLU A 177 -12.75 7.06 -29.71
CA GLU A 177 -13.94 6.23 -29.80
C GLU A 177 -13.65 4.74 -29.60
N ARG A 178 -12.38 4.39 -29.52
CA ARG A 178 -11.89 3.00 -29.54
C ARG A 178 -10.85 2.78 -28.46
N LYS A 179 -10.78 1.52 -28.00
CA LYS A 179 -9.65 1.07 -27.17
C LYS A 179 -8.33 1.22 -27.93
N PHE A 180 -7.27 1.54 -27.23
CA PHE A 180 -5.94 1.72 -27.80
C PHE A 180 -4.83 1.30 -26.86
N GLN A 181 -3.65 1.02 -27.42
CA GLN A 181 -2.45 0.76 -26.65
C GLN A 181 -1.61 2.04 -26.55
N LEU A 182 -1.19 2.37 -25.34
CA LEU A 182 -0.20 3.41 -25.04
C LEU A 182 1.05 2.73 -24.53
N GLN A 183 2.08 2.69 -25.36
CA GLN A 183 3.34 2.04 -25.07
C GLN A 183 4.36 3.09 -24.63
N LEU A 184 4.74 3.05 -23.37
CA LEU A 184 5.77 3.92 -22.79
C LEU A 184 7.16 3.30 -23.07
N ASN A 185 8.03 4.08 -23.70
CA ASN A 185 9.33 3.61 -24.14
C ASN A 185 10.45 4.59 -23.76
N GLY A 186 10.69 4.72 -22.46
CA GLY A 186 11.68 5.64 -21.91
C GLY A 186 11.19 7.10 -21.95
N VAL A 187 9.98 7.35 -21.45
CA VAL A 187 9.38 8.68 -21.45
C VAL A 187 9.50 9.35 -20.09
N ASP A 188 9.74 10.67 -20.07
CA ASP A 188 9.68 11.52 -18.87
C ASP A 188 8.80 12.74 -19.17
N ILE A 189 7.58 12.77 -18.61
CA ILE A 189 6.61 13.85 -18.80
C ILE A 189 6.33 14.52 -17.47
N THR A 190 6.49 15.83 -17.42
CA THR A 190 5.96 16.70 -16.36
C THR A 190 4.90 17.61 -16.95
N ASN A 191 3.69 17.60 -16.38
CA ASN A 191 2.65 18.57 -16.70
C ASN A 191 2.38 19.46 -15.48
N PRO A 192 2.89 20.70 -15.43
CA PRO A 192 2.68 21.58 -14.29
C PRO A 192 1.21 21.99 -14.06
N ASN A 193 0.34 21.78 -15.05
CA ASN A 193 -1.04 22.30 -15.04
C ASN A 193 -2.11 21.20 -15.17
N GLY A 194 -1.76 19.96 -14.78
CA GLY A 194 -2.73 18.87 -14.81
C GLY A 194 -2.13 17.48 -15.00
N ALA A 195 -2.92 16.55 -15.49
CA ALA A 195 -2.52 15.19 -15.75
C ALA A 195 -1.39 15.09 -16.79
N ALA A 196 -0.39 14.25 -16.55
CA ALA A 196 0.61 13.92 -17.57
C ALA A 196 -0.02 13.08 -18.70
N ILE A 197 -0.92 12.14 -18.34
CA ILE A 197 -1.72 11.35 -19.28
C ILE A 197 -3.20 11.52 -18.91
N ASN A 198 -3.99 12.02 -19.84
CA ASN A 198 -5.43 12.27 -19.68
C ASN A 198 -6.21 11.57 -20.78
N ASN A 199 -6.85 10.44 -20.49
CA ASN A 199 -7.68 9.71 -21.42
C ASN A 199 -9.17 10.01 -21.18
N GLN A 200 -9.74 10.82 -22.05
CA GLN A 200 -11.18 11.17 -22.09
C GLN A 200 -11.98 10.16 -22.95
N CYS A 201 -11.63 8.89 -22.86
CA CYS A 201 -12.26 7.80 -23.57
C CYS A 201 -12.77 6.74 -22.59
N GLY A 202 -14.08 6.49 -22.62
CA GLY A 202 -14.71 5.40 -21.86
C GLY A 202 -14.41 3.99 -22.41
N LYS A 203 -13.26 3.79 -23.09
CA LYS A 203 -12.78 2.49 -23.58
C LYS A 203 -11.41 2.19 -23.01
N SER A 204 -11.01 0.92 -23.08
CA SER A 204 -9.78 0.42 -22.48
C SER A 204 -8.53 1.15 -22.97
N LEU A 205 -7.76 1.67 -22.03
CA LEU A 205 -6.39 2.14 -22.18
C LEU A 205 -5.45 1.01 -21.77
N TYR A 206 -4.78 0.37 -22.75
CA TYR A 206 -3.69 -0.58 -22.46
C TYR A 206 -2.41 0.21 -22.26
N LEU A 207 -2.02 0.40 -20.99
CA LEU A 207 -0.81 1.09 -20.60
C LEU A 207 0.33 0.07 -20.49
N VAL A 208 1.25 0.11 -21.46
CA VAL A 208 2.33 -0.89 -21.58
C VAL A 208 3.68 -0.22 -21.38
N ALA A 209 4.45 -0.65 -20.39
CA ALA A 209 5.83 -0.20 -20.22
C ALA A 209 6.79 -1.16 -20.90
N ASN A 210 7.60 -0.66 -21.84
CA ASN A 210 8.59 -1.48 -22.53
C ASN A 210 9.64 -2.04 -21.57
N GLU A 211 9.99 -3.30 -21.76
CA GLU A 211 11.04 -3.95 -21.00
C GLU A 211 12.37 -3.16 -21.09
N GLY A 212 13.06 -3.04 -19.96
CA GLY A 212 14.32 -2.32 -19.86
C GLY A 212 14.21 -0.79 -19.87
N THR A 213 12.98 -0.22 -19.88
CA THR A 213 12.78 1.22 -19.83
C THR A 213 12.33 1.70 -18.45
N VAL A 214 12.67 2.95 -18.14
CA VAL A 214 12.17 3.72 -17.03
C VAL A 214 11.31 4.84 -17.58
N ASN A 215 10.06 4.92 -17.15
CA ASN A 215 9.09 5.91 -17.58
C ASN A 215 8.67 6.73 -16.37
N THR A 216 8.69 8.04 -16.47
CA THR A 216 8.39 8.93 -15.34
C THR A 216 7.29 9.91 -15.73
N LEU A 217 6.27 10.02 -14.89
CA LEU A 217 5.12 10.87 -15.10
C LEU A 217 4.89 11.72 -13.86
N ARG A 218 4.73 13.03 -14.05
CA ARG A 218 4.50 13.99 -12.98
C ARG A 218 3.36 14.93 -13.34
N ASP A 219 2.50 15.22 -12.38
CA ASP A 219 1.50 16.28 -12.47
C ASP A 219 1.98 17.58 -11.81
N GLY A 220 1.15 18.59 -11.83
CA GLY A 220 1.31 19.85 -11.09
C GLY A 220 0.30 19.97 -9.95
N GLU A 221 0.52 20.93 -9.07
CA GLU A 221 -0.38 21.21 -7.95
C GLU A 221 -1.77 21.67 -8.45
N GLU A 222 -1.81 22.42 -9.55
CA GLU A 222 -3.04 22.93 -10.13
C GLU A 222 -3.44 22.10 -11.37
N TYR A 223 -4.75 21.91 -11.51
CA TYR A 223 -5.34 21.22 -12.65
C TYR A 223 -6.22 22.19 -13.42
N VAL A 224 -5.76 22.59 -14.59
CA VAL A 224 -6.54 23.42 -15.50
C VAL A 224 -7.52 22.53 -16.25
N MET A 225 -8.80 22.65 -15.91
CA MET A 225 -9.88 21.86 -16.52
C MET A 225 -10.28 22.45 -17.85
N SER A 226 -10.66 21.62 -18.82
CA SER A 226 -11.19 22.02 -20.12
C SER A 226 -12.68 21.68 -20.20
N GLY A 227 -13.53 22.68 -20.03
CA GLY A 227 -14.97 22.48 -20.00
C GLY A 227 -15.42 21.64 -18.80
N GLU A 228 -16.23 20.60 -19.07
CA GLU A 228 -16.75 19.67 -18.05
C GLU A 228 -15.89 18.39 -17.91
N GLU A 229 -14.69 18.37 -18.51
CA GLU A 229 -13.81 17.21 -18.44
C GLU A 229 -13.26 16.98 -17.03
N ASP A 230 -13.21 15.72 -16.63
CA ASP A 230 -12.52 15.31 -15.41
C ASP A 230 -11.04 15.05 -15.65
N GLN A 231 -10.23 15.32 -14.63
CA GLN A 231 -8.82 14.92 -14.52
C GLN A 231 -8.58 14.56 -13.06
N LYS A 232 -8.52 13.28 -12.73
CA LYS A 232 -8.50 12.80 -11.33
C LYS A 232 -7.13 12.29 -10.87
N GLY A 233 -6.10 12.36 -11.72
CA GLY A 233 -4.77 11.87 -11.39
C GLY A 233 -3.71 12.22 -12.43
N THR A 234 -2.45 11.99 -12.08
CA THR A 234 -1.30 12.12 -13.01
C THR A 234 -1.49 11.26 -14.24
N ILE A 235 -2.02 10.03 -14.05
CA ILE A 235 -2.58 9.18 -15.10
C ILE A 235 -4.08 9.08 -14.84
N PHE A 236 -4.88 9.58 -15.74
CA PHE A 236 -6.34 9.53 -15.63
C PHE A 236 -6.97 8.89 -16.87
N SER A 237 -8.02 8.10 -16.67
CA SER A 237 -8.84 7.51 -17.72
C SER A 237 -10.32 7.48 -17.32
N GLU A 238 -11.20 7.94 -18.22
CA GLU A 238 -12.64 7.73 -18.12
C GLU A 238 -13.03 6.25 -18.25
N GLY A 239 -12.22 5.46 -18.97
CA GLY A 239 -12.38 4.01 -19.11
C GLY A 239 -11.29 3.24 -18.38
N GLN A 240 -11.24 1.94 -18.63
CA GLN A 240 -10.34 1.00 -17.98
C GLN A 240 -8.86 1.34 -18.20
N ILE A 241 -8.03 1.15 -17.17
CA ILE A 241 -6.56 1.17 -17.26
C ILE A 241 -6.03 -0.24 -17.08
N LEU A 242 -5.43 -0.79 -18.13
CA LEU A 242 -4.89 -2.15 -18.15
C LEU A 242 -3.36 -2.06 -18.22
N VAL A 243 -2.71 -2.26 -17.07
CA VAL A 243 -1.27 -2.07 -16.92
C VAL A 243 -0.53 -3.37 -17.20
N SER A 244 0.47 -3.31 -18.09
CA SER A 244 1.32 -4.46 -18.42
C SER A 244 2.71 -4.02 -18.90
N GLY A 245 3.54 -5.00 -19.26
CA GLY A 245 4.92 -4.79 -19.65
C GLY A 245 5.87 -4.85 -18.46
N LYS A 246 7.19 -4.93 -18.76
CA LYS A 246 8.22 -5.15 -17.74
C LYS A 246 9.09 -3.91 -17.47
N GLY A 247 8.80 -2.78 -18.10
CA GLY A 247 9.43 -1.50 -17.79
C GLY A 247 8.91 -0.94 -16.49
N LEU A 248 9.66 -0.03 -15.89
CA LEU A 248 9.27 0.70 -14.69
C LEU A 248 8.42 1.92 -15.05
N ILE A 249 7.31 2.13 -14.35
CA ILE A 249 6.52 3.36 -14.40
C ILE A 249 6.61 4.04 -13.04
N ASN A 250 7.26 5.21 -12.98
CA ASN A 250 7.27 6.09 -11.82
C ASN A 250 6.18 7.15 -12.02
N VAL A 251 5.35 7.32 -11.01
CA VAL A 251 4.30 8.35 -10.99
C VAL A 251 4.46 9.19 -9.74
N TYR A 252 4.66 10.47 -9.92
CA TYR A 252 4.73 11.44 -8.82
C TYR A 252 3.54 12.38 -8.92
N SER A 253 2.73 12.43 -7.87
CA SER A 253 1.56 13.28 -7.84
C SER A 253 1.61 14.28 -6.69
N VAL A 254 1.49 15.54 -7.04
CA VAL A 254 1.42 16.67 -6.11
C VAL A 254 0.07 17.39 -6.15
N GLY A 255 -0.75 17.12 -7.17
CA GLY A 255 -2.04 17.75 -7.35
C GLY A 255 -3.24 16.84 -7.03
N ARG A 256 -3.21 15.56 -7.44
CA ARG A 256 -4.33 14.63 -7.30
C ARG A 256 -3.85 13.20 -7.01
N ASN A 257 -4.48 12.17 -7.60
CA ASN A 257 -4.06 10.78 -7.44
C ASN A 257 -2.89 10.45 -8.38
N CYS A 258 -2.09 9.44 -8.07
CA CYS A 258 -1.09 8.97 -9.05
C CYS A 258 -1.78 8.34 -10.26
N MET A 259 -2.70 7.40 -10.04
CA MET A 259 -3.44 6.74 -11.10
C MET A 259 -4.94 6.70 -10.75
N ALA A 260 -5.80 7.14 -11.67
CA ALA A 260 -7.24 7.14 -11.46
C ALA A 260 -8.01 6.67 -12.69
N SER A 261 -9.06 5.87 -12.48
CA SER A 261 -10.00 5.41 -13.50
C SER A 261 -11.43 5.58 -13.03
N ASP A 262 -12.31 6.04 -13.91
CA ASP A 262 -13.76 6.06 -13.67
C ASP A 262 -14.45 4.73 -13.98
N ASP A 263 -13.64 3.73 -14.31
CA ASP A 263 -14.05 2.34 -14.52
C ASP A 263 -13.14 1.47 -13.61
N TYR A 264 -12.40 0.51 -14.13
CA TYR A 264 -11.51 -0.35 -13.33
C TYR A 264 -10.02 -0.21 -13.69
N ILE A 265 -9.17 -0.68 -12.78
CA ILE A 265 -7.73 -0.79 -12.98
C ILE A 265 -7.30 -2.25 -12.82
N PHE A 266 -6.60 -2.76 -13.82
CA PHE A 266 -6.07 -4.11 -13.83
C PHE A 266 -4.55 -4.08 -13.99
N VAL A 267 -3.83 -4.65 -13.02
CA VAL A 267 -2.35 -4.71 -13.02
C VAL A 267 -1.92 -6.16 -13.20
N ARG A 268 -1.16 -6.40 -14.27
CA ARG A 268 -0.75 -7.74 -14.71
C ARG A 268 0.63 -8.13 -14.19
N PRO A 269 0.95 -9.45 -14.17
CA PRO A 269 2.28 -9.96 -13.89
C PRO A 269 3.38 -9.27 -14.70
N GLY A 270 4.53 -9.07 -14.09
CA GLY A 270 5.68 -8.40 -14.67
C GLY A 270 5.65 -6.89 -14.66
N SER A 271 4.50 -6.26 -14.38
CA SER A 271 4.39 -4.79 -14.23
C SER A 271 5.22 -4.27 -13.06
N LYS A 272 5.85 -3.11 -13.23
CA LYS A 272 6.63 -2.45 -12.18
C LYS A 272 6.15 -1.02 -12.02
N LEU A 273 5.57 -0.69 -10.85
CA LEU A 273 5.03 0.62 -10.53
C LEU A 273 5.70 1.18 -9.27
N TYR A 274 6.11 2.43 -9.33
CA TYR A 274 6.41 3.24 -8.16
C TYR A 274 5.50 4.46 -8.16
N LEU A 275 4.67 4.58 -7.12
CA LEU A 275 3.66 5.63 -7.00
C LEU A 275 3.95 6.47 -5.75
N ASN A 276 4.20 7.75 -5.93
CA ASN A 276 4.46 8.68 -4.84
C ASN A 276 3.44 9.82 -4.90
N SER A 277 2.66 9.99 -3.84
CA SER A 277 1.64 11.04 -3.78
C SER A 277 1.73 11.85 -2.49
N THR A 278 1.76 13.16 -2.65
CA THR A 278 1.68 14.12 -1.54
C THR A 278 0.32 14.82 -1.45
N SER A 279 -0.62 14.51 -2.37
CA SER A 279 -1.93 15.19 -2.44
C SER A 279 -3.13 14.26 -2.45
N GLY A 280 -3.02 13.07 -3.05
CA GLY A 280 -4.13 12.15 -3.24
C GLY A 280 -3.75 10.68 -3.06
N HIS A 281 -4.55 9.80 -3.65
CA HIS A 281 -4.37 8.36 -3.54
C HIS A 281 -3.27 7.84 -4.47
N GLY A 282 -2.70 6.68 -4.16
CA GLY A 282 -1.83 5.96 -5.09
C GLY A 282 -2.63 5.47 -6.30
N ILE A 283 -3.56 4.56 -6.08
CA ILE A 283 -4.47 4.05 -7.12
C ILE A 283 -5.92 4.30 -6.69
N LYS A 284 -6.72 4.89 -7.60
CA LYS A 284 -8.16 5.05 -7.41
C LYS A 284 -8.94 4.48 -8.60
N ALA A 285 -9.96 3.67 -8.32
CA ALA A 285 -10.91 3.21 -9.33
C ALA A 285 -12.34 3.22 -8.79
N LYS A 286 -13.30 3.32 -9.72
CA LYS A 286 -14.71 3.33 -9.37
C LYS A 286 -15.27 1.92 -9.24
N ASP A 287 -15.05 1.06 -10.26
CA ASP A 287 -15.72 -0.23 -10.32
C ASP A 287 -14.93 -1.34 -9.62
N TYR A 288 -13.66 -1.56 -9.97
CA TYR A 288 -12.79 -2.47 -9.24
C TYR A 288 -11.31 -2.22 -9.49
N ILE A 289 -10.48 -2.74 -8.59
CA ILE A 289 -9.03 -2.81 -8.74
C ILE A 289 -8.63 -4.28 -8.63
N HIS A 290 -8.00 -4.80 -9.68
CA HIS A 290 -7.47 -6.15 -9.67
C HIS A 290 -5.94 -6.12 -9.84
N ILE A 291 -5.23 -6.54 -8.81
CA ILE A 291 -3.78 -6.77 -8.86
C ILE A 291 -3.56 -8.28 -9.04
N LYS A 292 -3.30 -8.67 -10.30
CA LYS A 292 -3.02 -10.04 -10.67
C LYS A 292 -1.54 -10.39 -10.51
N GLY A 293 -0.68 -9.38 -10.55
CA GLY A 293 0.76 -9.56 -10.43
C GLY A 293 1.55 -8.26 -10.46
N GLY A 294 2.86 -8.40 -10.61
CA GLY A 294 3.81 -7.29 -10.69
C GLY A 294 4.35 -6.84 -9.34
N VAL A 295 5.20 -5.82 -9.38
CA VAL A 295 5.78 -5.15 -8.20
C VAL A 295 5.24 -3.74 -8.13
N ILE A 296 4.53 -3.41 -7.06
CA ILE A 296 3.93 -2.10 -6.85
C ILE A 296 4.44 -1.55 -5.52
N ASN A 297 5.15 -0.43 -5.57
CA ASN A 297 5.60 0.31 -4.40
C ASN A 297 4.88 1.66 -4.34
N MET A 298 4.32 2.00 -3.18
CA MET A 298 3.58 3.24 -2.96
C MET A 298 4.08 3.98 -1.73
N GLU A 299 4.31 5.28 -1.88
CA GLU A 299 4.54 6.23 -0.78
C GLU A 299 3.46 7.30 -0.82
N ILE A 300 2.64 7.34 0.21
CA ILE A 300 1.49 8.25 0.32
C ILE A 300 1.68 9.12 1.56
N ALA A 301 1.65 10.43 1.38
CA ALA A 301 1.88 11.37 2.47
C ALA A 301 0.69 12.32 2.74
N ALA A 302 -0.29 12.35 1.84
CA ALA A 302 -1.44 13.24 1.99
C ALA A 302 -2.39 12.77 3.09
N ASP A 303 -2.86 13.72 3.90
CA ASP A 303 -3.88 13.45 4.90
C ASP A 303 -5.19 12.99 4.26
N GLY A 304 -5.82 11.97 4.84
CA GLY A 304 -7.03 11.34 4.34
C GLY A 304 -6.84 10.48 3.09
N ALA A 305 -5.61 10.40 2.52
CA ALA A 305 -5.33 9.61 1.33
C ALA A 305 -5.18 8.11 1.63
N LYS A 306 -5.27 7.30 0.59
CA LYS A 306 -5.13 5.84 0.62
C LYS A 306 -4.08 5.40 -0.40
N GLY A 307 -3.39 4.30 -0.13
CA GLY A 307 -2.58 3.66 -1.16
C GLY A 307 -3.47 3.17 -2.30
N ILE A 308 -4.45 2.33 -1.97
CA ILE A 308 -5.48 1.85 -2.90
C ILE A 308 -6.83 2.32 -2.40
N ASN A 309 -7.62 2.98 -3.27
CA ASN A 309 -8.97 3.42 -3.00
C ASN A 309 -9.91 2.95 -4.11
N CYS A 310 -10.86 2.10 -3.79
CA CYS A 310 -11.86 1.62 -4.73
C CYS A 310 -13.26 1.89 -4.19
N ASP A 311 -14.11 2.48 -5.03
CA ASP A 311 -15.51 2.73 -4.68
C ASP A 311 -16.34 1.43 -4.73
N SER A 312 -15.72 0.28 -5.11
CA SER A 312 -16.34 -1.05 -5.11
C SER A 312 -15.35 -2.14 -4.65
N LEU A 313 -14.79 -2.94 -5.54
CA LEU A 313 -14.10 -4.20 -5.24
C LEU A 313 -12.57 -4.07 -5.32
N VAL A 314 -11.85 -4.70 -4.40
CA VAL A 314 -10.39 -4.87 -4.49
C VAL A 314 -10.06 -6.36 -4.51
N TYR A 315 -9.39 -6.81 -5.57
CA TYR A 315 -8.87 -8.17 -5.73
C TYR A 315 -7.35 -8.16 -5.78
N ILE A 316 -6.73 -9.04 -5.00
CA ILE A 316 -5.29 -9.30 -5.06
C ILE A 316 -5.09 -10.80 -5.23
N THR A 317 -4.59 -11.19 -6.40
CA THR A 317 -4.42 -12.60 -6.75
C THR A 317 -2.97 -12.99 -6.98
N GLY A 318 -2.06 -12.01 -7.03
CA GLY A 318 -0.63 -12.23 -7.21
C GLY A 318 0.20 -10.96 -7.02
N GLY A 319 1.48 -11.04 -7.33
CA GLY A 319 2.42 -9.93 -7.24
C GLY A 319 2.87 -9.58 -5.84
N ARG A 320 3.59 -8.49 -5.74
CA ARG A 320 3.99 -7.87 -4.47
C ARG A 320 3.61 -6.39 -4.47
N THR A 321 2.74 -6.02 -3.55
CA THR A 321 2.33 -4.63 -3.34
C THR A 321 2.79 -4.17 -1.97
N THR A 322 3.54 -3.07 -1.91
CA THR A 322 3.97 -2.44 -0.66
C THR A 322 3.47 -1.01 -0.60
N ILE A 323 2.76 -0.68 0.47
CA ILE A 323 2.15 0.63 0.70
C ILE A 323 2.70 1.20 2.00
N ILE A 324 3.37 2.34 1.92
CA ILE A 324 3.77 3.16 3.06
C ILE A 324 2.92 4.42 3.03
N ASN A 325 2.06 4.60 4.02
CA ASN A 325 1.17 5.75 4.13
C ASN A 325 1.45 6.49 5.44
N SER A 326 1.95 7.73 5.32
CA SER A 326 2.20 8.62 6.47
C SER A 326 1.10 9.65 6.71
N GLY A 327 0.08 9.69 5.85
CA GLY A 327 -1.04 10.62 5.97
C GLY A 327 -1.90 10.35 7.21
N THR A 328 -2.32 11.41 7.87
CA THR A 328 -3.24 11.39 9.03
C THR A 328 -4.69 11.41 8.56
N SER A 329 -5.60 10.82 9.32
CA SER A 329 -7.04 10.92 9.03
C SER A 329 -7.53 12.36 9.22
N LYS A 330 -8.34 12.86 8.28
CA LYS A 330 -8.94 14.21 8.35
C LYS A 330 -10.27 14.16 9.07
N ALA A 331 -10.48 15.07 10.00
CA ALA A 331 -11.81 15.38 10.50
C ALA A 331 -12.51 16.26 9.45
N GLU A 332 -13.62 15.79 8.94
CA GLU A 332 -14.48 16.50 7.99
C GLU A 332 -15.90 16.62 8.55
N VAL A 333 -16.71 17.42 7.91
CA VAL A 333 -18.14 17.53 8.22
C VAL A 333 -18.92 17.13 6.98
N ASP A 334 -19.92 16.27 7.17
CA ASP A 334 -20.80 15.90 6.07
C ASP A 334 -21.73 17.08 5.68
N THR A 335 -22.53 16.88 4.65
CA THR A 335 -23.49 17.89 4.16
C THR A 335 -24.58 18.24 5.16
N LEU A 336 -24.74 17.46 6.23
CA LEU A 336 -25.69 17.66 7.33
C LEU A 336 -25.04 18.31 8.56
N GLY A 337 -23.71 18.57 8.50
CA GLY A 337 -22.94 19.14 9.60
C GLY A 337 -22.45 18.14 10.63
N ASN A 338 -22.56 16.83 10.38
CA ASN A 338 -22.05 15.80 11.30
C ASN A 338 -20.55 15.62 11.09
N PRO A 339 -19.76 15.45 12.17
CA PRO A 339 -18.35 15.13 12.03
C PRO A 339 -18.17 13.74 11.40
N VAL A 340 -17.45 13.71 10.29
CA VAL A 340 -17.03 12.48 9.61
C VAL A 340 -15.51 12.46 9.53
N SER A 341 -14.92 11.27 9.59
CA SER A 341 -13.49 11.10 9.45
C SER A 341 -13.17 10.52 8.08
N THR A 342 -12.52 11.29 7.23
CA THR A 342 -11.89 10.76 6.02
C THR A 342 -10.58 10.10 6.41
N GLY A 343 -10.67 8.82 6.79
CA GLY A 343 -9.54 8.06 7.30
C GLY A 343 -8.46 7.84 6.25
N ALA A 344 -7.21 8.15 6.58
CA ALA A 344 -6.06 7.65 5.85
C ALA A 344 -6.01 6.12 5.96
N ALA A 345 -5.65 5.44 4.87
CA ALA A 345 -5.57 3.99 4.87
C ALA A 345 -4.52 3.45 3.89
N GLY A 346 -4.06 2.23 4.11
CA GLY A 346 -3.33 1.50 3.09
C GLY A 346 -4.26 1.12 1.94
N VAL A 347 -5.35 0.40 2.24
CA VAL A 347 -6.37 -0.02 1.27
C VAL A 347 -7.76 0.37 1.78
N LYS A 348 -8.58 0.94 0.90
CA LYS A 348 -10.02 1.13 1.12
C LYS A 348 -10.80 0.48 -0.02
N ALA A 349 -11.81 -0.33 0.33
CA ALA A 349 -12.81 -0.87 -0.58
C ALA A 349 -14.21 -0.57 -0.04
N ASP A 350 -15.04 0.12 -0.82
CA ASP A 350 -16.41 0.45 -0.41
C ASP A 350 -17.37 -0.72 -0.56
N TYR A 351 -16.89 -1.81 -1.17
CA TYR A 351 -17.57 -3.10 -1.22
C TYR A 351 -16.63 -4.20 -0.70
N ASN A 352 -16.23 -5.20 -1.49
CA ASN A 352 -15.46 -6.35 -1.02
C ASN A 352 -13.93 -6.16 -1.15
N PHE A 353 -13.20 -6.77 -0.23
CA PHE A 353 -11.77 -7.03 -0.39
C PHE A 353 -11.54 -8.54 -0.46
N THR A 354 -10.85 -9.00 -1.51
CA THR A 354 -10.50 -10.41 -1.66
C THR A 354 -9.01 -10.57 -1.98
N MET A 355 -8.34 -11.41 -1.22
CA MET A 355 -6.94 -11.79 -1.49
C MET A 355 -6.82 -13.31 -1.53
N THR A 356 -6.32 -13.82 -2.66
CA THR A 356 -6.15 -15.27 -2.88
C THR A 356 -4.70 -15.66 -3.14
N GLY A 357 -3.80 -14.69 -3.28
CA GLY A 357 -2.38 -14.89 -3.54
C GLY A 357 -1.59 -13.60 -3.53
N GLY A 358 -0.30 -13.70 -3.81
CA GLY A 358 0.62 -12.57 -3.79
C GLY A 358 1.05 -12.15 -2.38
N LYS A 359 1.67 -10.97 -2.30
CA LYS A 359 2.13 -10.37 -1.05
C LYS A 359 1.67 -8.92 -0.95
N LEU A 360 0.93 -8.60 0.10
CA LEU A 360 0.49 -7.25 0.41
C LEU A 360 1.11 -6.79 1.74
N ASN A 361 1.95 -5.77 1.68
CA ASN A 361 2.58 -5.13 2.82
C ASN A 361 2.02 -3.72 2.99
N ILE A 362 1.51 -3.40 4.16
CA ILE A 362 0.93 -2.09 4.48
C ILE A 362 1.54 -1.56 5.75
N LYS A 363 2.13 -0.36 5.70
CA LYS A 363 2.56 0.41 6.86
C LYS A 363 1.88 1.76 6.86
N CYS A 364 1.06 2.04 7.89
CA CYS A 364 0.45 3.33 8.10
C CYS A 364 1.02 3.95 9.38
N THR A 365 1.59 5.16 9.27
CA THR A 365 2.19 5.86 10.42
C THR A 365 1.41 7.11 10.83
N GLY A 366 0.47 7.56 10.02
CA GLY A 366 -0.39 8.70 10.33
C GLY A 366 -1.40 8.40 11.43
N ASN A 367 -1.79 9.44 12.17
CA ASN A 367 -2.75 9.31 13.26
C ASN A 367 -4.14 8.91 12.77
N ASP A 368 -4.87 8.15 13.58
CA ASP A 368 -6.23 7.65 13.31
C ASP A 368 -6.33 6.84 11.99
N ALA A 369 -5.19 6.38 11.44
CA ALA A 369 -5.13 5.66 10.18
C ALA A 369 -5.62 4.21 10.31
N LYS A 370 -5.93 3.62 9.16
CA LYS A 370 -6.27 2.20 9.01
C LYS A 370 -5.31 1.53 8.03
N GLY A 371 -4.96 0.29 8.28
CA GLY A 371 -4.24 -0.50 7.27
C GLY A 371 -5.17 -0.89 6.12
N ILE A 372 -6.22 -1.65 6.43
CA ILE A 372 -7.30 -1.99 5.49
C ILE A 372 -8.63 -1.51 6.07
N ASN A 373 -9.45 -0.90 5.23
CA ASN A 373 -10.81 -0.50 5.56
C ASN A 373 -11.77 -1.01 4.48
N VAL A 374 -12.63 -1.96 4.83
CA VAL A 374 -13.58 -2.57 3.90
C VAL A 374 -14.99 -2.51 4.48
N ALA A 375 -15.95 -2.04 3.66
CA ALA A 375 -17.33 -1.86 4.11
C ALA A 375 -18.20 -3.12 3.97
N GLN A 376 -17.77 -4.10 3.16
CA GLN A 376 -18.44 -5.37 2.94
C GLN A 376 -17.46 -6.53 3.22
N PRO A 377 -17.77 -7.80 2.94
CA PRO A 377 -16.90 -8.91 3.37
C PRO A 377 -15.45 -8.81 2.93
N LEU A 378 -14.57 -9.17 3.85
CA LEU A 378 -13.16 -9.44 3.60
C LEU A 378 -12.96 -10.96 3.46
N LEU A 379 -12.38 -11.39 2.35
CA LEU A 379 -12.02 -12.79 2.10
C LEU A 379 -10.50 -12.91 1.86
N PHE A 380 -9.82 -13.62 2.73
CA PHE A 380 -8.42 -13.99 2.60
C PHE A 380 -8.28 -15.51 2.51
N THR A 381 -7.81 -16.02 1.39
CA THR A 381 -7.68 -17.46 1.14
C THR A 381 -6.28 -17.90 0.76
N GLY A 382 -5.33 -16.99 0.66
CA GLY A 382 -3.95 -17.32 0.33
C GLY A 382 -3.08 -16.09 0.12
N GLY A 383 -1.78 -16.33 0.01
CA GLY A 383 -0.76 -15.28 -0.07
C GLY A 383 -0.23 -14.87 1.29
N GLU A 384 0.39 -13.69 1.34
CA GLU A 384 0.96 -13.11 2.55
C GLU A 384 0.45 -11.68 2.73
N LEU A 385 -0.28 -11.44 3.80
CA LEU A 385 -0.80 -10.13 4.20
C LEU A 385 -0.09 -9.66 5.47
N ASN A 386 0.61 -8.53 5.38
CA ASN A 386 1.24 -7.88 6.52
C ASN A 386 0.72 -6.46 6.66
N VAL A 387 0.07 -6.16 7.77
CA VAL A 387 -0.48 -4.84 8.06
C VAL A 387 0.10 -4.33 9.38
N VAL A 388 0.68 -3.14 9.34
CA VAL A 388 1.24 -2.45 10.51
C VAL A 388 0.72 -1.02 10.54
N VAL A 389 0.09 -0.63 11.65
CA VAL A 389 -0.43 0.73 11.86
C VAL A 389 0.12 1.27 13.16
N THR A 390 1.07 2.21 13.08
CA THR A 390 1.78 2.75 14.25
C THR A 390 1.34 4.17 14.65
N GLY A 391 0.43 4.79 13.88
CA GLY A 391 -0.13 6.10 14.21
C GLY A 391 -0.80 6.12 15.58
N GLN A 392 -0.89 7.31 16.18
CA GLN A 392 -1.53 7.51 17.48
C GLN A 392 -3.05 7.73 17.32
N GLN A 393 -3.79 7.47 18.38
CA GLN A 393 -5.18 7.89 18.45
C GLN A 393 -5.28 9.37 18.79
N THR A 394 -5.97 10.13 17.95
CA THR A 394 -6.32 11.54 18.23
C THR A 394 -7.84 11.72 18.30
N THR A 395 -8.57 11.05 17.44
CA THR A 395 -10.04 11.09 17.39
C THR A 395 -10.61 9.68 17.41
N VAL A 396 -10.07 8.78 16.58
CA VAL A 396 -10.54 7.39 16.44
C VAL A 396 -9.34 6.46 16.62
N ALA A 397 -9.50 5.36 17.32
CA ALA A 397 -8.42 4.40 17.49
C ALA A 397 -7.89 3.90 16.12
N PRO A 398 -6.57 3.91 15.90
CA PRO A 398 -5.97 3.29 14.72
C PRO A 398 -6.40 1.82 14.60
N LYS A 399 -6.51 1.32 13.37
CA LYS A 399 -6.93 -0.05 13.15
C LYS A 399 -6.02 -0.71 12.10
N GLY A 400 -5.53 -1.89 12.40
CA GLY A 400 -4.84 -2.69 11.42
C GLY A 400 -5.79 -3.00 10.25
N ILE A 401 -6.85 -3.74 10.54
CA ILE A 401 -7.88 -4.09 9.56
C ILE A 401 -9.25 -3.78 10.16
N LYS A 402 -10.04 -2.98 9.45
CA LYS A 402 -11.46 -2.73 9.75
C LYS A 402 -12.32 -3.38 8.67
N CYS A 403 -13.28 -4.20 9.10
CA CYS A 403 -14.29 -4.83 8.25
C CYS A 403 -15.67 -4.57 8.85
N ASP A 404 -16.54 -3.89 8.11
CA ASP A 404 -17.88 -3.51 8.61
C ASP A 404 -18.89 -4.68 8.57
N THR A 405 -18.50 -5.84 8.00
CA THR A 405 -19.30 -7.07 7.97
C THR A 405 -18.43 -8.30 8.29
N ASP A 406 -18.50 -9.37 7.50
CA ASP A 406 -17.83 -10.63 7.78
C ASP A 406 -16.37 -10.64 7.31
N CYS A 407 -15.49 -11.22 8.11
CA CYS A 407 -14.10 -11.49 7.76
C CYS A 407 -13.84 -12.99 7.74
N THR A 408 -13.36 -13.51 6.61
CA THR A 408 -13.05 -14.94 6.43
C THR A 408 -11.58 -15.13 6.09
N ILE A 409 -10.87 -15.95 6.88
CA ILE A 409 -9.46 -16.28 6.71
C ILE A 409 -9.34 -17.80 6.55
N ARG A 410 -8.81 -18.28 5.40
CA ARG A 410 -8.80 -19.71 5.06
C ARG A 410 -7.46 -20.24 4.54
N GLY A 411 -6.40 -19.45 4.53
CA GLY A 411 -5.09 -19.92 4.06
C GLY A 411 -4.04 -18.81 4.04
N GLY A 412 -2.79 -19.16 3.77
CA GLY A 412 -1.68 -18.24 3.68
C GLY A 412 -1.17 -17.69 5.03
N ALA A 413 -0.51 -16.55 5.02
CA ALA A 413 -0.02 -15.86 6.21
C ALA A 413 -0.72 -14.50 6.36
N PHE A 414 -1.41 -14.32 7.46
CA PHE A 414 -2.19 -13.12 7.77
C PHE A 414 -1.65 -12.50 9.05
N TYR A 415 -1.13 -11.28 8.95
CA TYR A 415 -0.57 -10.54 10.07
C TYR A 415 -1.14 -9.13 10.10
N SER A 416 -1.62 -8.71 11.26
CA SER A 416 -2.07 -7.36 11.52
C SER A 416 -1.60 -6.90 12.90
N CYS A 417 -1.01 -5.70 12.98
CA CYS A 417 -0.51 -5.11 14.21
C CYS A 417 -0.85 -3.62 14.26
N ALA A 418 -1.45 -3.19 15.36
CA ALA A 418 -1.76 -1.79 15.64
C ALA A 418 -1.49 -1.51 17.13
N PRO A 419 -0.22 -1.22 17.53
CA PRO A 419 0.17 -1.07 18.94
C PRO A 419 -0.64 0.00 19.69
N ASN A 420 -1.11 1.02 18.98
CA ASN A 420 -1.87 2.15 19.54
C ASN A 420 -3.38 2.05 19.28
N GLY A 421 -3.87 0.85 18.90
CA GLY A 421 -5.27 0.65 18.52
C GLY A 421 -5.65 -0.81 18.49
N ARG A 422 -6.40 -1.23 17.45
CA ARG A 422 -6.84 -2.61 17.26
C ARG A 422 -6.23 -3.22 16.00
N ALA A 423 -5.64 -4.40 16.12
CA ALA A 423 -5.10 -5.14 14.98
C ALA A 423 -6.21 -5.58 14.01
N LEU A 424 -7.34 -6.04 14.52
CA LEU A 424 -8.48 -6.51 13.74
C LEU A 424 -9.79 -6.02 14.40
N ASP A 425 -10.60 -5.33 13.62
CA ASP A 425 -11.91 -4.78 14.03
C ASP A 425 -12.97 -5.26 13.02
N VAL A 426 -13.75 -6.26 13.40
CA VAL A 426 -14.77 -6.90 12.55
C VAL A 426 -16.13 -6.67 13.20
N GLU A 427 -17.05 -5.97 12.51
CA GLU A 427 -18.40 -5.71 13.03
C GLU A 427 -19.34 -6.93 12.85
N GLY A 428 -19.06 -7.80 11.86
CA GLY A 428 -19.79 -9.04 11.60
C GLY A 428 -19.11 -10.27 12.19
N THR A 429 -19.12 -11.37 11.44
CA THR A 429 -18.55 -12.67 11.86
C THR A 429 -17.09 -12.80 11.43
N LEU A 430 -16.20 -13.12 12.36
CA LEU A 430 -14.84 -13.57 12.06
C LEU A 430 -14.86 -15.11 11.91
N SER A 431 -14.53 -15.61 10.73
CA SER A 431 -14.43 -17.04 10.43
C SER A 431 -13.00 -17.40 10.06
N ILE A 432 -12.37 -18.27 10.84
CA ILE A 432 -11.03 -18.79 10.61
C ILE A 432 -11.15 -20.30 10.38
N ALA A 433 -10.56 -20.81 9.27
CA ALA A 433 -10.62 -22.23 8.97
C ALA A 433 -9.79 -23.06 9.97
N GLU A 434 -10.13 -24.35 10.12
CA GLU A 434 -9.40 -25.29 10.97
C GLU A 434 -7.97 -25.56 10.45
N GLY A 435 -7.07 -26.02 11.32
CA GLY A 435 -5.72 -26.43 10.96
C GLY A 435 -4.69 -25.30 10.92
N HIS A 436 -4.96 -24.19 11.56
CA HIS A 436 -4.09 -23.01 11.62
C HIS A 436 -3.46 -22.83 13.02
N THR A 437 -2.37 -22.05 13.06
CA THR A 437 -1.84 -21.45 14.29
C THR A 437 -2.28 -20.00 14.34
N SER A 438 -2.97 -19.57 15.39
CA SER A 438 -3.34 -18.17 15.60
C SER A 438 -2.70 -17.66 16.88
N LEU A 439 -2.23 -16.42 16.83
CA LEU A 439 -1.74 -15.65 17.97
C LEU A 439 -2.53 -14.35 18.05
N THR A 440 -3.21 -14.13 19.15
CA THR A 440 -3.77 -12.85 19.51
C THR A 440 -3.18 -12.46 20.86
N ASN A 441 -2.80 -11.21 21.02
CA ASN A 441 -2.47 -10.75 22.36
C ASN A 441 -3.73 -10.32 23.12
N THR A 442 -3.62 -10.20 24.44
CA THR A 442 -4.75 -10.00 25.36
C THR A 442 -5.52 -8.71 25.15
N ASP A 443 -4.97 -7.73 24.43
CA ASP A 443 -5.57 -6.40 24.21
C ASP A 443 -5.90 -6.10 22.73
N ASP A 444 -5.98 -7.11 21.87
CA ASP A 444 -6.36 -7.00 20.45
C ASP A 444 -5.42 -6.16 19.56
N ARG A 445 -4.21 -5.81 20.03
CA ARG A 445 -3.25 -5.01 19.26
C ARG A 445 -2.44 -5.82 18.22
N LEU A 446 -2.39 -7.13 18.37
CA LEU A 446 -1.74 -8.07 17.44
C LEU A 446 -2.67 -9.21 17.09
N PHE A 447 -2.77 -9.50 15.80
CA PHE A 447 -3.50 -10.65 15.26
C PHE A 447 -2.68 -11.32 14.15
N GLU A 448 -2.41 -12.60 14.29
CA GLU A 448 -1.65 -13.38 13.31
C GLU A 448 -2.27 -14.75 13.09
N VAL A 449 -2.38 -15.18 11.84
CA VAL A 449 -2.84 -16.52 11.44
C VAL A 449 -1.89 -17.05 10.37
N ILE A 450 -1.39 -18.26 10.56
CA ILE A 450 -0.50 -18.96 9.62
C ILE A 450 -1.08 -20.37 9.36
N TYR A 451 -1.24 -20.71 8.08
CA TYR A 451 -1.68 -22.02 7.62
C TYR A 451 -0.51 -22.85 7.12
#